data_61b99bba9112b01986e4bd31d8d32ce0
#
_entry.id   61b99bba9112b01986e4bd31d8d32ce0
#
_cell.length_a   1.000
_cell.length_b   1.000
_cell.length_c   1.000
_cell.angle_alpha   90.00
_cell.angle_beta   90.00
_cell.angle_gamma   90.00
#
_symmetry.space_group_name_H-M   'P 1'
#
loop_
_entity.id
_entity.type
_entity.pdbx_description
1 polymer ?
#
loop_
_entity_poly.entity_id
_entity_poly.type
_entity_poly.pdbx_seq_one_letter_code
_entity_poly.pdbx_strand_id
1 'polypeptide(L)'
;MGSQTFDCRYEVRMDSIDRIKKLIKENKLLHESEKIVAGVSGGADSVCLLLVLKDILNPENIVAVHINHGIRGEEAARDEEFVKRLCEKYNICLEIRHLSIPEYSKKHKISEEEAGRILRYEVFEEIRQEKNADKIAVAHNMNDTAETFLLNLSRGSGITGLTGIKIISGRIVRPLIKTSRDEIEKIAEYYGEAFITDSTNNSLIYARNRIRNKVLPELSQVNEQAVRHINEAADKLGKIEGYLLRESEKAYKKYVDVKETLLIIKNAVSELDDVLIEEVLHRALTEAAGKARNIGSIHISYLNELFSKQVGREINLPYGIKAYRDYEGVRLISAKNKENVDNDRLIMPELELTILEIGEIEEVLTEGDNIKLTFGDGIIKNLLQNSCIRWFDYDKISENVLLRYRKDGDYLIISDKGDRKKLKKYFTDSKIPSEKRDNIPVIACGNEILWVVGYRTGEGARITRKTKKLLKIEIKWK
;
A
#
# COMPACT_ATOMS: atom_id res chain seq x y z
N MET A 1 -59.85 25.28 12.51
CA MET A 1 -59.00 24.45 11.63
C MET A 1 -57.53 24.90 11.76
N GLY A 2 -56.90 24.66 12.88
CA GLY A 2 -55.55 25.17 13.16
C GLY A 2 -54.64 24.26 14.02
N SER A 3 -55.04 23.00 14.29
CA SER A 3 -54.31 22.15 15.23
C SER A 3 -53.61 20.93 14.59
N GLN A 4 -53.94 20.55 13.38
CA GLN A 4 -53.36 19.35 12.76
C GLN A 4 -52.01 19.57 12.00
N THR A 5 -51.70 20.80 11.61
CA THR A 5 -50.45 21.09 10.89
C THR A 5 -49.26 21.30 11.81
N PHE A 6 -49.46 21.58 13.07
CA PHE A 6 -48.35 21.73 14.06
C PHE A 6 -47.81 20.40 14.52
N ASP A 7 -48.64 19.39 14.64
CA ASP A 7 -48.26 18.06 15.15
C ASP A 7 -47.40 17.25 14.16
N CYS A 8 -47.78 17.28 12.91
CA CYS A 8 -47.05 16.53 11.86
C CYS A 8 -45.62 17.06 11.58
N ARG A 9 -45.39 18.36 11.72
CA ARG A 9 -44.04 18.95 11.61
C ARG A 9 -43.17 18.64 12.81
N TYR A 10 -43.72 18.50 13.98
CA TYR A 10 -43.01 18.15 15.23
C TYR A 10 -42.55 16.70 15.18
N GLU A 11 -43.40 15.78 14.76
CA GLU A 11 -43.06 14.34 14.60
C GLU A 11 -41.96 14.09 13.57
N VAL A 12 -42.01 14.71 12.40
CA VAL A 12 -40.97 14.56 11.35
C VAL A 12 -39.58 15.09 11.80
N ARG A 13 -39.55 16.12 12.65
CA ARG A 13 -38.32 16.74 13.18
C ARG A 13 -37.65 15.88 14.26
N MET A 14 -38.44 15.33 15.18
CA MET A 14 -37.95 14.38 16.20
C MET A 14 -37.39 13.11 15.55
N ASP A 15 -38.06 12.59 14.50
CA ASP A 15 -37.58 11.43 13.75
C ASP A 15 -36.18 11.65 13.14
N SER A 16 -35.87 12.86 12.63
CA SER A 16 -34.57 13.17 12.05
C SER A 16 -33.46 13.22 13.09
N ILE A 17 -33.70 13.78 14.27
CA ILE A 17 -32.74 13.80 15.39
C ILE A 17 -32.51 12.39 15.91
N ASP A 18 -33.57 11.60 16.07
CA ASP A 18 -33.49 10.23 16.53
C ASP A 18 -32.73 9.33 15.53
N ARG A 19 -32.90 9.55 14.22
CA ARG A 19 -32.12 8.88 13.19
C ARG A 19 -30.62 9.20 13.28
N ILE A 20 -30.25 10.47 13.56
CA ILE A 20 -28.86 10.86 13.76
C ILE A 20 -28.31 10.20 15.02
N LYS A 21 -29.03 10.23 16.15
CA LYS A 21 -28.64 9.57 17.38
C LYS A 21 -28.46 8.05 17.22
N LYS A 22 -29.37 7.42 16.47
CA LYS A 22 -29.30 6.01 16.10
C LYS A 22 -28.06 5.72 15.25
N LEU A 23 -27.79 6.52 14.22
CA LEU A 23 -26.61 6.41 13.38
C LEU A 23 -25.31 6.49 14.19
N ILE A 24 -25.22 7.43 15.13
CA ILE A 24 -24.08 7.61 16.03
C ILE A 24 -23.87 6.35 16.87
N LYS A 25 -24.94 5.80 17.46
CA LYS A 25 -24.89 4.61 18.30
C LYS A 25 -24.51 3.35 17.52
N GLU A 26 -25.18 3.09 16.40
CA GLU A 26 -24.95 1.89 15.57
C GLU A 26 -23.53 1.83 15.01
N ASN A 27 -22.98 2.97 14.62
CA ASN A 27 -21.63 3.06 14.08
C ASN A 27 -20.56 3.39 15.12
N LYS A 28 -20.92 3.48 16.41
CA LYS A 28 -20.02 3.80 17.53
C LYS A 28 -19.20 5.08 17.26
N LEU A 29 -19.86 6.10 16.69
CA LEU A 29 -19.18 7.34 16.29
C LEU A 29 -18.70 8.10 17.51
N LEU A 30 -19.53 8.20 18.53
CA LEU A 30 -19.28 8.94 19.76
C LEU A 30 -19.76 8.13 20.96
N HIS A 31 -19.06 8.30 22.10
CA HIS A 31 -19.48 7.82 23.40
C HIS A 31 -19.72 9.03 24.33
N GLU A 32 -20.67 8.94 25.25
CA GLU A 32 -21.08 10.05 26.13
C GLU A 32 -19.92 10.61 26.99
N SER A 33 -18.93 9.80 27.30
CA SER A 33 -17.74 10.19 28.06
C SER A 33 -16.59 10.76 27.22
N GLU A 34 -16.70 10.70 25.89
CA GLU A 34 -15.63 11.19 25.01
C GLU A 34 -15.63 12.71 24.90
N LYS A 35 -14.47 13.30 24.85
CA LYS A 35 -14.27 14.71 24.56
C LYS A 35 -14.06 14.94 23.05
N ILE A 36 -14.81 15.87 22.47
CA ILE A 36 -14.93 16.03 21.03
C ILE A 36 -14.56 17.45 20.60
N VAL A 37 -13.73 17.56 19.56
CA VAL A 37 -13.54 18.81 18.82
C VAL A 37 -14.58 18.90 17.72
N ALA A 38 -15.37 19.96 17.67
CA ALA A 38 -16.39 20.19 16.66
C ALA A 38 -16.04 21.42 15.79
N GLY A 39 -15.94 21.23 14.48
CA GLY A 39 -15.74 22.34 13.54
C GLY A 39 -17.01 23.15 13.36
N VAL A 40 -17.02 24.45 13.74
CA VAL A 40 -18.19 25.32 13.71
C VAL A 40 -17.90 26.56 12.87
N SER A 41 -18.47 26.63 11.68
CA SER A 41 -18.35 27.79 10.77
C SER A 41 -19.45 28.83 10.94
N GLY A 42 -20.52 28.51 11.68
CA GLY A 42 -21.72 29.34 11.78
C GLY A 42 -22.80 29.02 10.74
N GLY A 43 -22.47 28.26 9.70
CA GLY A 43 -23.46 27.78 8.72
C GLY A 43 -24.36 26.68 9.26
N ALA A 44 -25.55 26.47 8.63
CA ALA A 44 -26.57 25.54 9.10
C ALA A 44 -26.05 24.15 9.46
N ASP A 45 -25.16 23.57 8.65
CA ASP A 45 -24.61 22.23 8.88
C ASP A 45 -23.83 22.18 10.20
N SER A 46 -22.98 23.17 10.45
CA SER A 46 -22.14 23.24 11.66
C SER A 46 -22.93 23.60 12.92
N VAL A 47 -23.95 24.44 12.78
CA VAL A 47 -24.89 24.75 13.86
C VAL A 47 -25.66 23.50 14.23
N CYS A 48 -26.26 22.82 13.27
CA CYS A 48 -26.97 21.56 13.48
C CYS A 48 -26.07 20.50 14.16
N LEU A 49 -24.82 20.36 13.72
CA LEU A 49 -23.86 19.45 14.34
C LEU A 49 -23.69 19.79 15.83
N LEU A 50 -23.45 21.07 16.16
CA LEU A 50 -23.24 21.49 17.54
C LEU A 50 -24.46 21.22 18.42
N LEU A 51 -25.68 21.48 17.89
CA LEU A 51 -26.96 21.24 18.56
C LEU A 51 -27.19 19.74 18.85
N VAL A 52 -26.88 18.87 17.88
CA VAL A 52 -26.99 17.42 18.07
C VAL A 52 -25.95 16.91 19.06
N LEU A 53 -24.70 17.42 19.01
CA LEU A 53 -23.66 17.02 19.94
C LEU A 53 -24.01 17.37 21.39
N LYS A 54 -24.54 18.57 21.66
CA LYS A 54 -24.96 18.98 23.01
C LYS A 54 -26.10 18.14 23.60
N ASP A 55 -26.89 17.47 22.75
CA ASP A 55 -27.96 16.57 23.19
C ASP A 55 -27.43 15.17 23.56
N ILE A 56 -26.18 14.87 23.21
CA ILE A 56 -25.56 13.55 23.41
C ILE A 56 -24.45 13.64 24.45
N LEU A 57 -23.72 14.75 24.48
CA LEU A 57 -22.52 14.96 25.29
C LEU A 57 -22.78 16.09 26.30
N ASN A 58 -22.09 16.04 27.43
CA ASN A 58 -22.03 17.18 28.32
C ASN A 58 -21.30 18.35 27.61
N PRO A 59 -21.77 19.62 27.76
CA PRO A 59 -21.15 20.77 27.12
C PRO A 59 -19.65 20.90 27.39
N GLU A 60 -19.16 20.53 28.57
CA GLU A 60 -17.74 20.50 28.96
C GLU A 60 -16.89 19.52 28.14
N ASN A 61 -17.52 18.52 27.52
CA ASN A 61 -16.89 17.54 26.65
C ASN A 61 -16.88 17.98 25.17
N ILE A 62 -17.42 19.16 24.85
CA ILE A 62 -17.44 19.71 23.50
C ILE A 62 -16.50 20.91 23.42
N VAL A 63 -15.58 20.88 22.48
CA VAL A 63 -14.71 21.99 22.12
C VAL A 63 -15.07 22.44 20.71
N ALA A 64 -15.82 23.54 20.59
CA ALA A 64 -16.12 24.15 19.31
C ALA A 64 -14.88 24.85 18.77
N VAL A 65 -14.60 24.68 17.47
CA VAL A 65 -13.48 25.33 16.80
C VAL A 65 -13.99 26.14 15.61
N HIS A 66 -13.79 27.44 15.69
CA HIS A 66 -14.07 28.37 14.60
C HIS A 66 -12.77 28.79 13.92
N ILE A 67 -12.73 28.70 12.59
CA ILE A 67 -11.57 29.10 11.79
C ILE A 67 -11.94 30.33 10.97
N ASN A 68 -11.31 31.44 11.31
CA ASN A 68 -11.42 32.67 10.55
C ASN A 68 -10.31 32.70 9.47
N HIS A 69 -10.74 32.68 8.22
CA HIS A 69 -9.83 32.59 7.07
C HIS A 69 -9.21 33.94 6.66
N GLY A 70 -9.57 35.04 7.32
CA GLY A 70 -9.01 36.37 7.07
C GLY A 70 -9.33 36.99 5.70
N ILE A 71 -10.20 36.35 4.90
CA ILE A 71 -10.44 36.74 3.50
C ILE A 71 -11.57 37.80 3.37
N ARG A 72 -12.46 37.93 4.37
CA ARG A 72 -13.74 38.64 4.23
C ARG A 72 -13.95 39.84 5.15
N GLY A 73 -12.95 40.33 5.81
CA GLY A 73 -13.04 41.52 6.67
C GLY A 73 -14.24 41.48 7.64
N GLU A 74 -15.22 42.40 7.43
CA GLU A 74 -16.39 42.53 8.33
C GLU A 74 -17.32 41.31 8.39
N GLU A 75 -17.47 40.54 7.29
CA GLU A 75 -18.28 39.32 7.31
C GLU A 75 -17.68 38.28 8.21
N ALA A 76 -16.33 38.10 8.18
CA ALA A 76 -15.64 37.16 9.03
C ALA A 76 -15.75 37.51 10.52
N ALA A 77 -15.72 38.80 10.87
CA ALA A 77 -15.92 39.26 12.25
C ALA A 77 -17.36 39.01 12.73
N ARG A 78 -18.35 39.22 11.88
CA ARG A 78 -19.79 38.92 12.18
C ARG A 78 -19.97 37.40 12.41
N ASP A 79 -19.35 36.56 11.58
CA ASP A 79 -19.47 35.12 11.65
C ASP A 79 -18.83 34.61 12.94
N GLU A 80 -17.68 35.12 13.31
CA GLU A 80 -16.99 34.84 14.57
C GLU A 80 -17.83 35.21 15.77
N GLU A 81 -18.41 36.43 15.76
CA GLU A 81 -19.28 36.92 16.84
C GLU A 81 -20.56 36.08 16.99
N PHE A 82 -21.12 35.60 15.89
CA PHE A 82 -22.26 34.68 15.92
C PHE A 82 -21.90 33.37 16.60
N VAL A 83 -20.76 32.76 16.24
CA VAL A 83 -20.31 31.50 16.83
C VAL A 83 -19.98 31.68 18.33
N LYS A 84 -19.39 32.82 18.74
CA LYS A 84 -19.17 33.15 20.15
C LYS A 84 -20.46 33.11 20.94
N ARG A 85 -21.47 33.87 20.51
CA ARG A 85 -22.78 33.93 21.17
C ARG A 85 -23.48 32.56 21.22
N LEU A 86 -23.37 31.75 20.17
CA LEU A 86 -23.92 30.40 20.14
C LEU A 86 -23.26 29.49 21.19
N CYS A 87 -21.94 29.52 21.28
CA CYS A 87 -21.19 28.72 22.25
C CYS A 87 -21.42 29.19 23.70
N GLU A 88 -21.49 30.50 23.95
CA GLU A 88 -21.82 31.08 25.25
C GLU A 88 -23.22 30.65 25.72
N LYS A 89 -24.24 30.70 24.82
CA LYS A 89 -25.61 30.27 25.11
C LYS A 89 -25.68 28.84 25.62
N TYR A 90 -24.84 27.95 25.13
CA TYR A 90 -24.84 26.53 25.47
C TYR A 90 -23.69 26.12 26.41
N ASN A 91 -22.94 27.06 26.96
CA ASN A 91 -21.78 26.82 27.82
C ASN A 91 -20.74 25.88 27.20
N ILE A 92 -20.48 26.01 25.89
CA ILE A 92 -19.52 25.20 25.13
C ILE A 92 -18.21 25.96 25.00
N CYS A 93 -17.09 25.29 25.28
CA CYS A 93 -15.75 25.85 25.10
C CYS A 93 -15.52 26.17 23.60
N LEU A 94 -15.09 27.40 23.31
CA LEU A 94 -14.80 27.85 21.96
C LEU A 94 -13.31 28.16 21.77
N GLU A 95 -12.70 27.62 20.75
CA GLU A 95 -11.38 27.96 20.24
C GLU A 95 -11.48 28.65 18.89
N ILE A 96 -10.80 29.77 18.72
CA ILE A 96 -10.78 30.54 17.46
C ILE A 96 -9.36 30.52 16.92
N ARG A 97 -9.19 30.26 15.64
CA ARG A 97 -7.91 30.32 14.94
C ARG A 97 -8.04 31.18 13.68
N HIS A 98 -7.06 32.03 13.46
CA HIS A 98 -6.96 32.88 12.28
C HIS A 98 -5.91 32.32 11.32
N LEU A 99 -6.28 32.06 10.06
CA LEU A 99 -5.41 31.42 9.06
C LEU A 99 -5.29 32.27 7.80
N SER A 100 -4.08 32.34 7.23
CA SER A 100 -3.81 32.93 5.92
C SER A 100 -3.77 31.86 4.83
N ILE A 101 -4.93 31.54 4.22
CA ILE A 101 -5.03 30.56 3.14
C ILE A 101 -4.22 30.95 1.90
N PRO A 102 -4.23 32.23 1.41
CA PRO A 102 -3.47 32.61 0.22
C PRO A 102 -1.97 32.39 0.33
N GLU A 103 -1.38 32.63 1.51
CA GLU A 103 0.04 32.42 1.75
C GLU A 103 0.40 30.92 1.69
N TYR A 104 -0.40 30.09 2.33
CA TYR A 104 -0.21 28.62 2.31
C TYR A 104 -0.35 28.05 0.91
N SER A 105 -1.39 28.47 0.17
CA SER A 105 -1.65 28.08 -1.23
C SER A 105 -0.45 28.38 -2.14
N LYS A 106 0.08 29.61 -2.06
CA LYS A 106 1.26 30.05 -2.84
C LYS A 106 2.52 29.25 -2.47
N LYS A 107 2.76 29.06 -1.18
CA LYS A 107 3.94 28.33 -0.68
C LYS A 107 3.96 26.87 -1.13
N HIS A 108 2.79 26.21 -1.12
CA HIS A 108 2.67 24.77 -1.44
C HIS A 108 2.25 24.48 -2.88
N LYS A 109 1.97 25.53 -3.69
CA LYS A 109 1.52 25.42 -5.11
C LYS A 109 0.28 24.55 -5.28
N ILE A 110 -0.70 24.75 -4.40
CA ILE A 110 -2.00 24.06 -4.41
C ILE A 110 -3.12 25.09 -4.50
N SER A 111 -4.35 24.66 -4.83
CA SER A 111 -5.51 25.57 -4.85
C SER A 111 -5.84 26.10 -3.45
N GLU A 112 -6.47 27.27 -3.36
CA GLU A 112 -6.92 27.83 -2.08
C GLU A 112 -7.97 26.94 -1.40
N GLU A 113 -8.80 26.23 -2.17
CA GLU A 113 -9.75 25.25 -1.63
C GLU A 113 -9.02 24.10 -0.95
N GLU A 114 -7.99 23.53 -1.59
CA GLU A 114 -7.16 22.46 -1.03
C GLU A 114 -6.35 22.94 0.19
N ALA A 115 -5.77 24.14 0.09
CA ALA A 115 -5.05 24.79 1.20
C ALA A 115 -5.94 24.99 2.43
N GLY A 116 -7.13 25.55 2.23
CA GLY A 116 -8.11 25.76 3.30
C GLY A 116 -8.58 24.43 3.93
N ARG A 117 -8.73 23.40 3.12
CA ARG A 117 -9.05 22.06 3.64
C ARG A 117 -7.92 21.49 4.48
N ILE A 118 -6.67 21.53 4.01
CA ILE A 118 -5.51 20.99 4.74
C ILE A 118 -5.36 21.72 6.07
N LEU A 119 -5.27 23.05 6.03
CA LEU A 119 -5.11 23.87 7.23
C LEU A 119 -6.22 23.65 8.26
N ARG A 120 -7.46 23.47 7.81
CA ARG A 120 -8.60 23.19 8.71
C ARG A 120 -8.39 21.92 9.49
N TYR A 121 -7.95 20.83 8.85
CA TYR A 121 -7.73 19.57 9.53
C TYR A 121 -6.48 19.58 10.40
N GLU A 122 -5.44 20.32 10.02
CA GLU A 122 -4.25 20.53 10.85
C GLU A 122 -4.63 21.24 12.16
N VAL A 123 -5.40 22.32 12.09
CA VAL A 123 -5.91 23.05 13.26
C VAL A 123 -6.82 22.18 14.14
N PHE A 124 -7.72 21.42 13.55
CA PHE A 124 -8.57 20.52 14.33
C PHE A 124 -7.77 19.46 15.07
N GLU A 125 -6.72 18.90 14.46
CA GLU A 125 -5.86 17.92 15.10
C GLU A 125 -4.98 18.54 16.19
N GLU A 126 -4.46 19.75 15.98
CA GLU A 126 -3.71 20.52 16.96
C GLU A 126 -4.55 20.76 18.22
N ILE A 127 -5.77 21.31 18.06
CA ILE A 127 -6.67 21.57 19.18
C ILE A 127 -7.12 20.28 19.84
N ARG A 128 -7.35 19.20 19.07
CA ARG A 128 -7.66 17.89 19.62
C ARG A 128 -6.57 17.41 20.58
N GLN A 129 -5.31 17.57 20.21
CA GLN A 129 -4.16 17.22 21.06
C GLN A 129 -4.03 18.15 22.27
N GLU A 130 -4.13 19.47 22.09
CA GLU A 130 -4.07 20.47 23.16
C GLU A 130 -5.13 20.25 24.26
N LYS A 131 -6.36 19.89 23.84
CA LYS A 131 -7.49 19.69 24.75
C LYS A 131 -7.64 18.23 25.21
N ASN A 132 -6.74 17.34 24.79
CA ASN A 132 -6.86 15.89 25.03
C ASN A 132 -8.22 15.33 24.60
N ALA A 133 -8.73 15.77 23.45
CA ALA A 133 -9.99 15.28 22.92
C ALA A 133 -9.78 13.96 22.14
N ASP A 134 -10.82 13.11 22.14
CA ASP A 134 -10.75 11.77 21.56
C ASP A 134 -10.93 11.79 20.04
N LYS A 135 -11.88 12.60 19.56
CA LYS A 135 -12.29 12.63 18.16
C LYS A 135 -12.58 14.05 17.68
N ILE A 136 -12.69 14.19 16.34
CA ILE A 136 -13.05 15.41 15.64
C ILE A 136 -14.38 15.17 14.93
N ALA A 137 -15.41 15.96 15.22
CA ALA A 137 -16.69 15.92 14.54
C ALA A 137 -16.76 17.03 13.48
N VAL A 138 -17.14 16.67 12.27
CA VAL A 138 -17.32 17.61 11.14
C VAL A 138 -18.71 17.46 10.52
N ALA A 139 -19.27 18.56 10.08
CA ALA A 139 -20.64 18.68 9.63
C ALA A 139 -20.89 18.30 8.16
N HIS A 140 -20.16 17.30 7.63
CA HIS A 140 -20.47 16.79 6.30
C HIS A 140 -21.84 16.10 6.29
N ASN A 141 -22.62 16.36 5.23
CA ASN A 141 -23.98 15.91 5.10
C ASN A 141 -24.20 15.04 3.84
N MET A 142 -25.45 14.64 3.59
CA MET A 142 -25.82 13.80 2.45
C MET A 142 -25.50 14.49 1.09
N ASN A 143 -25.69 15.80 1.00
CA ASN A 143 -25.40 16.55 -0.22
C ASN A 143 -23.90 16.59 -0.53
N ASP A 144 -23.04 16.73 0.50
CA ASP A 144 -21.59 16.67 0.33
C ASP A 144 -21.11 15.33 -0.23
N THR A 145 -21.76 14.22 0.18
CA THR A 145 -21.50 12.90 -0.38
C THR A 145 -21.87 12.83 -1.86
N ALA A 146 -23.06 13.36 -2.23
CA ALA A 146 -23.49 13.39 -3.62
C ALA A 146 -22.57 14.27 -4.49
N GLU A 147 -22.15 15.44 -3.99
CA GLU A 147 -21.18 16.31 -4.65
C GLU A 147 -19.86 15.58 -4.91
N THR A 148 -19.34 14.89 -3.90
CA THR A 148 -18.08 14.13 -3.98
C THR A 148 -18.19 12.97 -4.96
N PHE A 149 -19.30 12.25 -4.92
CA PHE A 149 -19.60 11.15 -5.85
C PHE A 149 -19.56 11.63 -7.30
N LEU A 150 -20.32 12.67 -7.62
CA LEU A 150 -20.42 13.22 -8.99
C LEU A 150 -19.09 13.83 -9.45
N LEU A 151 -18.36 14.49 -8.57
CA LEU A 151 -17.05 15.04 -8.88
C LEU A 151 -16.04 13.92 -9.22
N ASN A 152 -16.03 12.87 -8.44
CA ASN A 152 -15.14 11.73 -8.66
C ASN A 152 -15.55 10.92 -9.91
N LEU A 153 -16.84 10.75 -10.15
CA LEU A 153 -17.37 10.13 -11.37
C LEU A 153 -16.93 10.90 -12.61
N SER A 154 -17.03 12.23 -12.60
CA SER A 154 -16.61 13.09 -13.73
C SER A 154 -15.09 13.04 -13.99
N ARG A 155 -14.30 12.62 -13.02
CA ARG A 155 -12.83 12.44 -13.12
C ARG A 155 -12.41 11.01 -13.50
N GLY A 156 -13.37 10.11 -13.71
CA GLY A 156 -13.08 8.72 -14.04
C GLY A 156 -12.54 7.90 -12.86
N SER A 157 -12.94 8.24 -11.64
CA SER A 157 -12.51 7.49 -10.46
C SER A 157 -13.09 6.08 -10.45
N GLY A 158 -12.31 5.10 -10.02
CA GLY A 158 -12.76 3.73 -9.75
C GLY A 158 -13.67 3.63 -8.50
N ILE A 159 -14.00 2.39 -8.10
CA ILE A 159 -14.94 2.09 -7.00
C ILE A 159 -14.60 2.88 -5.73
N THR A 160 -13.35 2.89 -5.31
CA THR A 160 -12.89 3.60 -4.08
C THR A 160 -13.26 5.09 -4.11
N GLY A 161 -13.11 5.75 -5.24
CA GLY A 161 -13.47 7.17 -5.38
C GLY A 161 -14.98 7.41 -5.38
N LEU A 162 -15.78 6.41 -5.76
CA LEU A 162 -17.25 6.49 -5.84
C LEU A 162 -17.96 6.08 -4.54
N THR A 163 -17.26 5.66 -3.51
CA THR A 163 -17.87 5.37 -2.19
C THR A 163 -18.31 6.62 -1.42
N GLY A 164 -18.06 7.81 -1.99
CA GLY A 164 -18.43 9.09 -1.35
C GLY A 164 -17.56 9.41 -0.12
N ILE A 165 -18.17 10.08 0.85
CA ILE A 165 -17.48 10.48 2.08
C ILE A 165 -17.71 9.42 3.16
N LYS A 166 -16.62 8.87 3.72
CA LYS A 166 -16.69 7.86 4.79
C LYS A 166 -17.22 8.48 6.09
N ILE A 167 -18.09 7.77 6.78
CA ILE A 167 -18.67 8.20 8.07
C ILE A 167 -17.60 8.36 9.16
N ILE A 168 -16.56 7.50 9.14
CA ILE A 168 -15.37 7.56 10.00
C ILE A 168 -14.12 7.58 9.11
N SER A 169 -13.16 8.44 9.46
CA SER A 169 -11.84 8.47 8.83
C SER A 169 -10.78 8.78 9.88
N GLY A 170 -10.12 7.75 10.40
CA GLY A 170 -9.26 7.87 11.56
C GLY A 170 -10.04 8.38 12.78
N ARG A 171 -9.65 9.54 13.31
CA ARG A 171 -10.33 10.19 14.45
C ARG A 171 -11.47 11.14 14.04
N ILE A 172 -11.70 11.31 12.74
CA ILE A 172 -12.73 12.21 12.22
C ILE A 172 -14.04 11.43 12.07
N VAL A 173 -15.11 11.95 12.67
CA VAL A 173 -16.47 11.41 12.58
C VAL A 173 -17.42 12.40 11.93
N ARG A 174 -18.47 11.90 11.27
CA ARG A 174 -19.43 12.69 10.52
C ARG A 174 -20.86 12.32 10.87
N PRO A 175 -21.37 12.83 12.00
CA PRO A 175 -22.70 12.46 12.49
C PRO A 175 -23.84 12.79 11.52
N LEU A 176 -23.69 13.84 10.68
CA LEU A 176 -24.74 14.31 9.78
C LEU A 176 -24.65 13.72 8.36
N ILE A 177 -23.76 12.76 8.11
CA ILE A 177 -23.46 12.26 6.75
C ILE A 177 -24.67 11.65 6.03
N LYS A 178 -25.68 11.19 6.75
CA LYS A 178 -26.94 10.63 6.22
C LYS A 178 -28.12 11.57 6.36
N THR A 179 -27.89 12.83 6.71
CA THR A 179 -28.92 13.87 6.88
C THR A 179 -28.90 14.81 5.68
N SER A 180 -30.04 15.09 5.08
CA SER A 180 -30.15 16.01 3.97
C SER A 180 -30.05 17.48 4.43
N ARG A 181 -29.76 18.37 3.49
CA ARG A 181 -29.73 19.82 3.77
C ARG A 181 -31.03 20.35 4.35
N ASP A 182 -32.17 19.92 3.81
CA ASP A 182 -33.49 20.33 4.26
C ASP A 182 -33.79 19.87 5.69
N GLU A 183 -33.35 18.66 6.05
CA GLU A 183 -33.48 18.14 7.43
C GLU A 183 -32.62 18.94 8.40
N ILE A 184 -31.38 19.29 8.01
CA ILE A 184 -30.47 20.10 8.82
C ILE A 184 -31.06 21.47 9.13
N GLU A 185 -31.65 22.14 8.15
CA GLU A 185 -32.27 23.44 8.34
C GLU A 185 -33.52 23.35 9.24
N LYS A 186 -34.33 22.31 9.08
CA LYS A 186 -35.48 22.03 9.96
C LYS A 186 -35.05 21.74 11.39
N ILE A 187 -33.88 21.04 11.62
CA ILE A 187 -33.34 20.81 12.95
C ILE A 187 -32.91 22.13 13.60
N ALA A 188 -32.16 22.98 12.87
CA ALA A 188 -31.80 24.31 13.39
C ALA A 188 -33.02 25.16 13.78
N GLU A 189 -34.04 25.17 12.94
CA GLU A 189 -35.33 25.85 13.21
C GLU A 189 -36.02 25.27 14.47
N TYR A 190 -36.01 23.94 14.67
CA TYR A 190 -36.56 23.28 15.85
C TYR A 190 -35.94 23.77 17.17
N TYR A 191 -34.63 24.00 17.17
CA TYR A 191 -33.92 24.56 18.33
C TYR A 191 -34.05 26.07 18.44
N GLY A 192 -34.74 26.73 17.49
CA GLY A 192 -34.90 28.19 17.45
C GLY A 192 -33.58 28.91 17.17
N GLU A 193 -32.64 28.24 16.48
CA GLU A 193 -31.35 28.83 16.14
C GLU A 193 -31.26 29.32 14.71
N ALA A 194 -30.73 30.54 14.58
CA ALA A 194 -30.36 31.09 13.28
C ALA A 194 -29.03 30.46 12.82
N PHE A 195 -28.73 30.62 11.55
CA PHE A 195 -27.44 30.26 10.96
C PHE A 195 -27.05 31.28 9.86
N ILE A 196 -25.77 31.32 9.56
CA ILE A 196 -25.21 32.22 8.57
C ILE A 196 -25.27 31.59 7.18
N THR A 197 -25.67 32.35 6.20
CA THR A 197 -25.58 31.97 4.79
C THR A 197 -24.35 32.59 4.17
N ASP A 198 -23.40 31.72 3.73
CA ASP A 198 -22.16 32.15 3.14
C ASP A 198 -22.32 32.62 1.70
N SER A 199 -21.98 33.90 1.41
CA SER A 199 -22.09 34.52 0.09
C SER A 199 -21.23 33.86 -0.99
N THR A 200 -20.09 33.21 -0.63
CA THR A 200 -19.19 32.54 -1.59
C THR A 200 -19.71 31.20 -2.09
N ASN A 201 -20.74 30.63 -1.48
CA ASN A 201 -21.39 29.40 -1.97
C ASN A 201 -21.93 29.54 -3.39
N ASN A 202 -22.19 30.78 -3.85
CA ASN A 202 -22.71 31.09 -5.19
C ASN A 202 -21.64 31.19 -6.28
N SER A 203 -20.33 31.13 -5.91
CA SER A 203 -19.24 31.21 -6.89
C SER A 203 -19.17 29.92 -7.73
N LEU A 204 -19.25 30.05 -9.06
CA LEU A 204 -19.15 28.92 -9.99
C LEU A 204 -17.72 28.62 -10.46
N ILE A 205 -16.72 29.26 -9.86
CA ILE A 205 -15.33 29.08 -10.22
C ILE A 205 -14.86 27.66 -9.85
N TYR A 206 -15.30 27.15 -8.72
CA TYR A 206 -14.91 25.83 -8.23
C TYR A 206 -15.83 24.73 -8.76
N ALA A 207 -15.23 23.61 -9.19
CA ALA A 207 -15.97 22.47 -9.75
C ALA A 207 -17.03 21.92 -8.77
N ARG A 208 -16.75 21.91 -7.49
CA ARG A 208 -17.68 21.46 -6.44
C ARG A 208 -18.91 22.39 -6.36
N ASN A 209 -18.71 23.71 -6.39
CA ASN A 209 -19.80 24.66 -6.38
C ASN A 209 -20.66 24.57 -7.66
N ARG A 210 -20.06 24.25 -8.82
CA ARG A 210 -20.83 23.99 -10.05
C ARG A 210 -21.73 22.77 -9.92
N ILE A 211 -21.23 21.67 -9.29
CA ILE A 211 -22.05 20.49 -9.03
C ILE A 211 -23.19 20.83 -8.08
N ARG A 212 -22.91 21.52 -6.96
CA ARG A 212 -23.89 21.95 -5.97
C ARG A 212 -24.99 22.84 -6.57
N ASN A 213 -24.59 23.85 -7.32
CA ASN A 213 -25.52 24.92 -7.74
C ASN A 213 -26.15 24.70 -9.14
N LYS A 214 -25.64 23.73 -9.93
CA LYS A 214 -26.14 23.44 -11.27
C LYS A 214 -26.53 21.97 -11.45
N VAL A 215 -25.62 21.04 -11.20
CA VAL A 215 -25.86 19.65 -11.53
C VAL A 215 -26.88 18.99 -10.60
N LEU A 216 -26.70 19.14 -9.28
CA LEU A 216 -27.64 18.56 -8.30
C LEU A 216 -29.05 19.10 -8.42
N PRO A 217 -29.29 20.42 -8.60
CA PRO A 217 -30.64 20.95 -8.85
C PRO A 217 -31.29 20.37 -10.12
N GLU A 218 -30.55 20.26 -11.23
CA GLU A 218 -31.08 19.67 -12.47
C GLU A 218 -31.42 18.16 -12.27
N LEU A 219 -30.56 17.40 -11.57
CA LEU A 219 -30.89 16.03 -11.23
C LEU A 219 -32.12 15.91 -10.33
N SER A 220 -32.32 16.87 -9.41
CA SER A 220 -33.48 16.90 -8.54
C SER A 220 -34.78 17.24 -9.30
N GLN A 221 -34.71 17.97 -10.41
CA GLN A 221 -35.86 18.16 -11.31
C GLN A 221 -36.25 16.87 -12.04
N VAL A 222 -35.26 16.02 -12.35
CA VAL A 222 -35.53 14.70 -12.93
C VAL A 222 -36.10 13.73 -11.88
N ASN A 223 -35.54 13.77 -10.65
CA ASN A 223 -36.01 12.98 -9.52
C ASN A 223 -35.72 13.71 -8.22
N GLU A 224 -36.74 14.05 -7.45
CA GLU A 224 -36.61 14.75 -6.16
C GLU A 224 -35.72 13.99 -5.15
N GLN A 225 -35.63 12.65 -5.28
CA GLN A 225 -34.79 11.81 -4.43
C GLN A 225 -33.37 11.57 -5.00
N ALA A 226 -32.92 12.30 -6.02
CA ALA A 226 -31.64 12.08 -6.69
C ALA A 226 -30.46 12.07 -5.71
N VAL A 227 -30.39 13.01 -4.77
CA VAL A 227 -29.33 13.07 -3.75
C VAL A 227 -29.33 11.80 -2.89
N ARG A 228 -30.51 11.33 -2.49
CA ARG A 228 -30.64 10.09 -1.70
C ARG A 228 -30.22 8.86 -2.50
N HIS A 229 -30.66 8.75 -3.76
CA HIS A 229 -30.28 7.61 -4.61
C HIS A 229 -28.78 7.58 -4.91
N ILE A 230 -28.13 8.73 -5.08
CA ILE A 230 -26.67 8.81 -5.22
C ILE A 230 -25.98 8.28 -3.95
N ASN A 231 -26.46 8.67 -2.76
CA ASN A 231 -25.94 8.17 -1.50
C ASN A 231 -26.13 6.65 -1.34
N GLU A 232 -27.30 6.12 -1.72
CA GLU A 232 -27.56 4.68 -1.69
C GLU A 232 -26.64 3.92 -2.65
N ALA A 233 -26.35 4.48 -3.83
CA ALA A 233 -25.37 3.92 -4.76
C ALA A 233 -23.95 3.93 -4.17
N ALA A 234 -23.54 5.06 -3.57
CA ALA A 234 -22.23 5.18 -2.89
C ALA A 234 -22.10 4.15 -1.76
N ASP A 235 -23.16 3.93 -0.96
CA ASP A 235 -23.18 2.93 0.11
C ASP A 235 -23.05 1.48 -0.41
N LYS A 236 -23.73 1.16 -1.50
CA LYS A 236 -23.61 -0.15 -2.16
C LYS A 236 -22.18 -0.37 -2.66
N LEU A 237 -21.59 0.63 -3.32
CA LEU A 237 -20.20 0.58 -3.77
C LEU A 237 -19.23 0.46 -2.60
N GLY A 238 -19.48 1.13 -1.47
CA GLY A 238 -18.68 0.99 -0.26
C GLY A 238 -18.70 -0.42 0.33
N LYS A 239 -19.85 -1.12 0.26
CA LYS A 239 -19.95 -2.53 0.67
C LYS A 239 -19.16 -3.45 -0.26
N ILE A 240 -19.22 -3.19 -1.57
CA ILE A 240 -18.45 -3.94 -2.59
C ILE A 240 -16.95 -3.68 -2.39
N GLU A 241 -16.52 -2.43 -2.21
CA GLU A 241 -15.13 -2.08 -1.89
C GLU A 241 -14.64 -2.85 -0.65
N GLY A 242 -15.44 -2.83 0.43
CA GLY A 242 -15.09 -3.56 1.65
C GLY A 242 -14.96 -5.07 1.47
N TYR A 243 -15.74 -5.68 0.60
CA TYR A 243 -15.59 -7.09 0.22
C TYR A 243 -14.31 -7.32 -0.57
N LEU A 244 -14.07 -6.52 -1.62
CA LEU A 244 -12.87 -6.63 -2.45
C LEU A 244 -11.59 -6.43 -1.65
N LEU A 245 -11.55 -5.46 -0.72
CA LEU A 245 -10.41 -5.24 0.16
C LEU A 245 -10.10 -6.45 1.05
N ARG A 246 -11.13 -7.12 1.57
CA ARG A 246 -10.92 -8.34 2.39
C ARG A 246 -10.40 -9.51 1.56
N GLU A 247 -10.95 -9.72 0.36
CA GLU A 247 -10.50 -10.80 -0.52
C GLU A 247 -9.11 -10.52 -1.10
N SER A 248 -8.82 -9.27 -1.47
CA SER A 248 -7.47 -8.88 -1.91
C SER A 248 -6.43 -9.00 -0.80
N GLU A 249 -6.79 -8.74 0.47
CA GLU A 249 -5.90 -8.97 1.62
C GLU A 249 -5.53 -10.45 1.76
N LYS A 250 -6.51 -11.35 1.62
CA LYS A 250 -6.26 -12.80 1.67
C LYS A 250 -5.38 -13.24 0.49
N ALA A 251 -5.71 -12.75 -0.70
CA ALA A 251 -4.95 -13.04 -1.91
C ALA A 251 -3.52 -12.50 -1.80
N TYR A 252 -3.34 -11.27 -1.31
CA TYR A 252 -2.04 -10.67 -1.09
C TYR A 252 -1.15 -11.52 -0.19
N LYS A 253 -1.66 -11.94 0.98
CA LYS A 253 -0.93 -12.80 1.91
C LYS A 253 -0.56 -14.16 1.32
N LYS A 254 -1.35 -14.69 0.38
CA LYS A 254 -1.11 -15.99 -0.26
C LYS A 254 -0.12 -15.90 -1.42
N TYR A 255 -0.20 -14.84 -2.21
CA TYR A 255 0.50 -14.74 -3.49
C TYR A 255 1.67 -13.76 -3.49
N VAL A 256 1.86 -12.95 -2.44
CA VAL A 256 2.95 -11.99 -2.35
C VAL A 256 3.85 -12.29 -1.16
N ASP A 257 5.11 -12.57 -1.44
CA ASP A 257 6.13 -12.75 -0.43
C ASP A 257 6.89 -11.42 -0.25
N VAL A 258 6.81 -10.85 0.95
CA VAL A 258 7.48 -9.60 1.31
C VAL A 258 8.80 -9.93 2.00
N LYS A 259 9.92 -9.47 1.44
CA LYS A 259 11.27 -9.54 2.02
C LYS A 259 11.79 -8.11 2.19
N GLU A 260 12.77 -7.90 3.05
CA GLU A 260 13.26 -6.57 3.44
C GLU A 260 13.47 -5.59 2.28
N THR A 261 13.95 -6.08 1.13
CA THR A 261 14.29 -5.24 -0.04
C THR A 261 13.52 -5.59 -1.30
N LEU A 262 12.65 -6.60 -1.26
CA LEU A 262 12.10 -7.24 -2.44
C LEU A 262 10.68 -7.76 -2.16
N LEU A 263 9.74 -7.48 -3.07
CA LEU A 263 8.45 -8.17 -3.12
C LEU A 263 8.44 -9.16 -4.29
N ILE A 264 7.93 -10.37 -4.05
CA ILE A 264 7.78 -11.41 -5.07
C ILE A 264 6.29 -11.71 -5.21
N ILE A 265 5.73 -11.42 -6.38
CA ILE A 265 4.36 -11.75 -6.72
C ILE A 265 4.38 -13.06 -7.51
N LYS A 266 3.81 -14.14 -6.96
CA LYS A 266 3.84 -15.48 -7.54
C LYS A 266 3.02 -15.58 -8.82
N ASN A 267 3.43 -16.46 -9.74
CA ASN A 267 2.69 -16.72 -11.00
C ASN A 267 1.23 -17.09 -10.77
N ALA A 268 0.93 -17.82 -9.70
CA ALA A 268 -0.42 -18.27 -9.37
C ALA A 268 -1.41 -17.10 -9.10
N VAL A 269 -0.94 -15.85 -8.98
CA VAL A 269 -1.84 -14.68 -8.92
C VAL A 269 -2.69 -14.58 -10.18
N SER A 270 -2.20 -15.05 -11.33
CA SER A 270 -2.93 -15.05 -12.62
C SER A 270 -4.13 -16.01 -12.67
N GLU A 271 -4.34 -16.81 -11.63
CA GLU A 271 -5.51 -17.71 -11.50
C GLU A 271 -6.69 -17.00 -10.81
N LEU A 272 -6.48 -15.79 -10.29
CA LEU A 272 -7.54 -14.99 -9.68
C LEU A 272 -8.38 -14.26 -10.73
N ASP A 273 -9.57 -13.80 -10.32
CA ASP A 273 -10.36 -12.87 -11.13
C ASP A 273 -9.59 -11.56 -11.35
N ASP A 274 -9.74 -10.97 -12.54
CA ASP A 274 -9.01 -9.77 -12.97
C ASP A 274 -9.06 -8.63 -11.94
N VAL A 275 -10.21 -8.41 -11.32
CA VAL A 275 -10.40 -7.37 -10.30
C VAL A 275 -9.51 -7.62 -9.08
N LEU A 276 -9.36 -8.88 -8.65
CA LEU A 276 -8.48 -9.23 -7.53
C LEU A 276 -7.00 -9.14 -7.90
N ILE A 277 -6.66 -9.50 -9.14
CA ILE A 277 -5.30 -9.31 -9.67
C ILE A 277 -4.92 -7.84 -9.58
N GLU A 278 -5.77 -6.94 -10.11
CA GLU A 278 -5.53 -5.50 -10.09
C GLU A 278 -5.31 -4.96 -8.66
N GLU A 279 -6.14 -5.37 -7.71
CA GLU A 279 -6.02 -4.96 -6.30
C GLU A 279 -4.73 -5.48 -5.63
N VAL A 280 -4.37 -6.74 -5.89
CA VAL A 280 -3.12 -7.33 -5.36
C VAL A 280 -1.89 -6.63 -5.94
N LEU A 281 -1.88 -6.38 -7.25
CA LEU A 281 -0.79 -5.68 -7.93
C LEU A 281 -0.67 -4.22 -7.50
N HIS A 282 -1.81 -3.52 -7.36
CA HIS A 282 -1.84 -2.14 -6.87
C HIS A 282 -1.27 -2.04 -5.45
N ARG A 283 -1.67 -2.96 -4.58
CA ARG A 283 -1.16 -3.02 -3.22
C ARG A 283 0.34 -3.33 -3.19
N ALA A 284 0.80 -4.32 -3.94
CA ALA A 284 2.22 -4.67 -4.02
C ALA A 284 3.07 -3.49 -4.52
N LEU A 285 2.59 -2.78 -5.54
CA LEU A 285 3.28 -1.61 -6.07
C LEU A 285 3.27 -0.43 -5.08
N THR A 286 2.15 -0.22 -4.38
CA THR A 286 2.03 0.82 -3.34
C THR A 286 2.98 0.56 -2.16
N GLU A 287 3.09 -0.68 -1.72
CA GLU A 287 3.99 -1.10 -0.65
C GLU A 287 5.45 -0.93 -1.07
N ALA A 288 5.82 -1.38 -2.28
CA ALA A 288 7.16 -1.17 -2.83
C ALA A 288 7.53 0.32 -2.97
N ALA A 289 6.54 1.19 -3.27
CA ALA A 289 6.72 2.64 -3.38
C ALA A 289 6.80 3.35 -2.01
N GLY A 290 6.25 2.76 -0.97
CA GLY A 290 6.02 3.39 0.34
C GLY A 290 4.96 4.50 0.31
N LYS A 291 4.20 4.65 -0.78
CA LYS A 291 3.13 5.64 -0.97
C LYS A 291 2.26 5.29 -2.18
N ALA A 292 0.97 5.66 -2.10
CA ALA A 292 -0.02 5.35 -3.15
C ALA A 292 -0.18 6.45 -4.21
N ARG A 293 0.33 7.67 -3.98
CA ARG A 293 0.12 8.80 -4.89
C ARG A 293 0.79 8.54 -6.25
N ASN A 294 0.12 8.88 -7.36
CA ASN A 294 0.62 8.71 -8.74
C ASN A 294 0.81 7.25 -9.21
N ILE A 295 0.22 6.27 -8.54
CA ILE A 295 0.09 4.90 -9.04
C ILE A 295 -1.28 4.80 -9.71
N GLY A 296 -1.32 4.78 -11.04
CA GLY A 296 -2.55 4.67 -11.82
C GLY A 296 -2.71 3.30 -12.48
N SER A 297 -3.90 3.03 -13.03
CA SER A 297 -4.27 1.78 -13.71
C SER A 297 -3.28 1.37 -14.80
N ILE A 298 -2.68 2.33 -15.50
CA ILE A 298 -1.67 2.06 -16.53
C ILE A 298 -0.46 1.32 -15.98
N HIS A 299 -0.01 1.66 -14.77
CA HIS A 299 1.14 0.99 -14.13
C HIS A 299 0.79 -0.42 -13.69
N ILE A 300 -0.45 -0.64 -13.27
CA ILE A 300 -0.96 -1.96 -12.91
C ILE A 300 -1.09 -2.84 -14.16
N SER A 301 -1.59 -2.27 -15.27
CA SER A 301 -1.63 -2.97 -16.56
C SER A 301 -0.25 -3.43 -17.02
N TYR A 302 0.77 -2.55 -17.00
CA TYR A 302 2.14 -2.92 -17.35
C TYR A 302 2.72 -4.01 -16.46
N LEU A 303 2.42 -3.94 -15.15
CA LEU A 303 2.84 -4.95 -14.19
C LEU A 303 2.15 -6.30 -14.46
N ASN A 304 0.85 -6.29 -14.79
CA ASN A 304 0.09 -7.49 -15.14
C ASN A 304 0.60 -8.10 -16.45
N GLU A 305 0.84 -7.30 -17.48
CA GLU A 305 1.41 -7.79 -18.74
C GLU A 305 2.76 -8.48 -18.56
N LEU A 306 3.55 -8.10 -17.55
CA LEU A 306 4.87 -8.67 -17.32
C LEU A 306 4.81 -10.18 -17.03
N PHE A 307 3.71 -10.68 -16.44
CA PHE A 307 3.52 -12.11 -16.19
C PHE A 307 3.52 -12.96 -17.45
N SER A 308 3.08 -12.39 -18.58
CA SER A 308 3.05 -13.08 -19.89
C SER A 308 4.36 -12.96 -20.67
N LYS A 309 5.30 -12.12 -20.25
CA LYS A 309 6.57 -11.90 -20.96
C LYS A 309 7.59 -12.99 -20.62
N GLN A 310 8.68 -13.04 -21.43
CA GLN A 310 9.79 -13.96 -21.18
C GLN A 310 10.50 -13.64 -19.87
N VAL A 311 10.99 -14.67 -19.18
CA VAL A 311 11.81 -14.55 -17.96
C VAL A 311 13.05 -13.69 -18.26
N GLY A 312 13.35 -12.77 -17.35
CA GLY A 312 14.41 -11.78 -17.49
C GLY A 312 13.97 -10.45 -18.11
N ARG A 313 12.70 -10.32 -18.53
CA ARG A 313 12.15 -9.03 -18.97
C ARG A 313 11.97 -8.10 -17.78
N GLU A 314 12.32 -6.82 -17.95
CA GLU A 314 12.17 -5.77 -16.94
C GLU A 314 11.30 -4.61 -17.44
N ILE A 315 10.67 -3.91 -16.50
CA ILE A 315 9.98 -2.63 -16.71
C ILE A 315 10.33 -1.66 -15.58
N ASN A 316 10.33 -0.36 -15.92
CA ASN A 316 10.49 0.71 -14.94
C ASN A 316 9.10 1.25 -14.53
N LEU A 317 8.88 1.38 -13.24
CA LEU A 317 7.65 1.86 -12.63
C LEU A 317 7.90 3.15 -11.82
N PRO A 318 6.86 3.88 -11.42
CA PRO A 318 7.01 5.09 -10.62
C PRO A 318 7.87 4.89 -9.38
N TYR A 319 8.45 5.97 -8.88
CA TYR A 319 9.33 5.99 -7.70
C TYR A 319 10.62 5.19 -7.86
N GLY A 320 11.05 4.96 -9.12
CA GLY A 320 12.27 4.22 -9.42
C GLY A 320 12.18 2.72 -9.12
N ILE A 321 10.98 2.20 -8.95
CA ILE A 321 10.76 0.76 -8.81
C ILE A 321 11.07 0.08 -10.13
N LYS A 322 11.79 -1.03 -10.04
CA LYS A 322 11.99 -1.95 -11.16
C LYS A 322 11.22 -3.23 -10.93
N ALA A 323 10.46 -3.67 -11.92
CA ALA A 323 9.80 -4.95 -11.92
C ALA A 323 10.48 -5.91 -12.90
N TYR A 324 10.74 -7.13 -12.44
CA TYR A 324 11.43 -8.16 -13.23
C TYR A 324 10.58 -9.41 -13.32
N ARG A 325 10.48 -9.97 -14.53
CA ARG A 325 9.89 -11.29 -14.75
C ARG A 325 10.87 -12.38 -14.35
N ASP A 326 10.49 -13.21 -13.38
CA ASP A 326 11.26 -14.34 -12.89
C ASP A 326 10.49 -15.66 -13.08
N TYR A 327 11.13 -16.80 -12.87
CA TYR A 327 10.49 -18.12 -12.94
C TYR A 327 9.36 -18.30 -11.95
N GLU A 328 9.50 -17.73 -10.72
CA GLU A 328 8.49 -17.81 -9.67
C GLU A 328 7.33 -16.83 -9.86
N GLY A 329 7.56 -15.73 -10.62
CA GLY A 329 6.59 -14.67 -10.78
C GLY A 329 7.19 -13.34 -11.22
N VAL A 330 6.73 -12.26 -10.63
CA VAL A 330 7.24 -10.91 -10.85
C VAL A 330 7.84 -10.37 -9.57
N ARG A 331 9.05 -9.83 -9.65
CA ARG A 331 9.77 -9.21 -8.53
C ARG A 331 9.73 -7.70 -8.63
N LEU A 332 9.43 -7.02 -7.52
CA LEU A 332 9.49 -5.57 -7.39
C LEU A 332 10.67 -5.18 -6.49
N ILE A 333 11.55 -4.31 -7.00
CA ILE A 333 12.71 -3.80 -6.26
C ILE A 333 12.58 -2.27 -6.16
N SER A 334 12.61 -1.74 -4.94
CA SER A 334 12.55 -0.30 -4.68
C SER A 334 13.89 0.39 -4.96
N ALA A 335 13.86 1.63 -5.46
CA ALA A 335 15.07 2.43 -5.69
C ALA A 335 15.87 2.72 -4.42
N LYS A 336 15.18 2.84 -3.27
CA LYS A 336 15.84 3.07 -1.96
C LYS A 336 16.77 1.92 -1.56
N ASN A 337 16.57 0.74 -2.14
CA ASN A 337 17.30 -0.48 -1.81
C ASN A 337 18.39 -0.83 -2.84
N LYS A 338 18.60 0.01 -3.87
CA LYS A 338 19.67 -0.21 -4.84
C LYS A 338 21.06 -0.18 -4.21
N GLU A 339 21.30 0.69 -3.23
CA GLU A 339 22.59 0.76 -2.55
C GLU A 339 22.92 -0.52 -1.75
N ASN A 340 21.89 -1.24 -1.29
CA ASN A 340 22.08 -2.51 -0.57
C ASN A 340 22.17 -3.74 -1.51
N VAL A 341 21.57 -3.67 -2.72
CA VAL A 341 21.65 -4.78 -3.69
C VAL A 341 23.01 -4.79 -4.41
N ASP A 342 23.65 -3.65 -4.61
CA ASP A 342 25.03 -3.59 -5.12
C ASP A 342 26.07 -3.94 -4.03
N ASN A 343 25.71 -3.88 -2.76
CA ASN A 343 26.55 -4.34 -1.64
C ASN A 343 26.38 -5.84 -1.28
N ASP A 344 25.36 -6.52 -1.77
CA ASP A 344 25.28 -7.98 -1.83
C ASP A 344 26.15 -8.59 -2.97
N ARG A 345 27.28 -7.98 -3.27
CA ARG A 345 28.41 -8.75 -3.79
C ARG A 345 28.73 -9.74 -2.67
N LEU A 346 28.21 -10.95 -2.86
CA LEU A 346 28.54 -12.07 -1.97
C LEU A 346 30.05 -12.00 -1.75
N ILE A 347 30.44 -11.83 -0.51
CA ILE A 347 31.85 -11.91 -0.10
C ILE A 347 32.36 -13.20 -0.69
N MET A 348 33.36 -13.13 -1.58
CA MET A 348 33.96 -14.34 -2.14
C MET A 348 34.38 -15.21 -0.97
N PRO A 349 33.94 -16.45 -0.90
CA PRO A 349 34.36 -17.36 0.19
C PRO A 349 35.87 -17.64 0.10
N GLU A 350 36.45 -18.00 1.18
CA GLU A 350 37.84 -18.50 1.18
C GLU A 350 37.91 -19.89 0.60
N LEU A 351 38.92 -20.13 -0.21
CA LEU A 351 39.19 -21.41 -0.83
C LEU A 351 40.36 -22.10 -0.16
N GLU A 352 40.12 -23.29 0.38
CA GLU A 352 41.14 -24.16 0.90
C GLU A 352 41.30 -25.40 0.01
N LEU A 353 42.52 -25.64 -0.47
CA LEU A 353 42.86 -26.77 -1.33
C LEU A 353 43.79 -27.72 -0.58
N THR A 354 43.41 -28.99 -0.52
CA THR A 354 44.26 -30.05 0.06
C THR A 354 44.46 -31.13 -0.97
N ILE A 355 45.73 -31.47 -1.26
CA ILE A 355 46.10 -32.58 -2.14
C ILE A 355 46.51 -33.76 -1.29
N LEU A 356 45.95 -34.93 -1.58
CA LEU A 356 46.25 -36.18 -0.89
C LEU A 356 46.72 -37.20 -1.92
N GLU A 357 47.89 -37.79 -1.69
CA GLU A 357 48.32 -38.98 -2.41
C GLU A 357 47.65 -40.22 -1.83
N ILE A 358 47.17 -41.10 -2.70
CA ILE A 358 46.42 -42.29 -2.31
C ILE A 358 47.01 -43.52 -3.01
N GLY A 359 46.82 -44.71 -2.44
CA GLY A 359 47.16 -45.99 -3.07
C GLY A 359 46.25 -46.36 -4.23
N GLU A 360 46.45 -47.50 -4.84
CA GLU A 360 45.58 -47.98 -5.94
C GLU A 360 44.16 -48.23 -5.46
N ILE A 361 43.22 -47.65 -6.16
CA ILE A 361 41.80 -47.75 -5.87
C ILE A 361 41.23 -48.97 -6.61
N GLU A 362 40.66 -49.93 -5.89
CA GLU A 362 39.98 -51.06 -6.48
C GLU A 362 38.53 -50.69 -6.88
N GLU A 363 37.85 -49.92 -6.04
CA GLU A 363 36.45 -49.55 -6.26
C GLU A 363 36.16 -48.12 -5.83
N VAL A 364 35.31 -47.46 -6.64
CA VAL A 364 34.76 -46.11 -6.35
C VAL A 364 33.24 -46.20 -6.38
N LEU A 365 32.58 -45.95 -5.25
CA LEU A 365 31.13 -45.89 -5.14
C LEU A 365 30.71 -44.49 -4.70
N THR A 366 29.65 -43.94 -5.31
CA THR A 366 29.05 -42.69 -4.87
C THR A 366 27.68 -43.00 -4.26
N GLU A 367 27.56 -42.76 -2.95
CA GLU A 367 26.34 -42.99 -2.17
C GLU A 367 25.88 -41.68 -1.55
N GLY A 368 24.89 -41.03 -2.19
CA GLY A 368 24.42 -39.73 -1.75
C GLY A 368 25.55 -38.68 -1.76
N ASP A 369 25.81 -38.07 -0.61
CA ASP A 369 26.87 -37.07 -0.42
C ASP A 369 28.24 -37.66 -0.05
N ASN A 370 28.45 -38.98 -0.21
CA ASN A 370 29.72 -39.62 0.11
C ASN A 370 30.32 -40.31 -1.12
N ILE A 371 31.65 -40.28 -1.20
CA ILE A 371 32.41 -41.11 -2.11
C ILE A 371 33.17 -42.13 -1.27
N LYS A 372 32.86 -43.40 -1.49
CA LYS A 372 33.52 -44.53 -0.85
C LYS A 372 34.61 -45.07 -1.78
N LEU A 373 35.83 -45.11 -1.28
CA LEU A 373 36.98 -45.68 -1.98
C LEU A 373 37.38 -46.98 -1.27
N THR A 374 37.52 -48.07 -2.03
CA THR A 374 38.08 -49.34 -1.55
C THR A 374 39.46 -49.53 -2.19
N PHE A 375 40.44 -49.89 -1.38
CA PHE A 375 41.83 -50.11 -1.78
C PHE A 375 42.17 -51.58 -1.75
N GLY A 376 43.24 -52.00 -2.45
CA GLY A 376 43.64 -53.40 -2.60
C GLY A 376 44.03 -54.11 -1.31
N ASP A 377 44.29 -53.40 -0.25
CA ASP A 377 44.52 -53.90 1.11
C ASP A 377 43.26 -54.06 1.97
N GLY A 378 42.05 -53.83 1.36
CA GLY A 378 40.77 -53.88 2.03
C GLY A 378 40.43 -52.64 2.86
N ILE A 379 41.24 -51.60 2.83
CA ILE A 379 40.95 -50.33 3.51
C ILE A 379 39.83 -49.62 2.77
N ILE A 380 38.86 -49.07 3.53
CA ILE A 380 37.75 -48.28 3.02
C ILE A 380 37.92 -46.84 3.50
N LYS A 381 37.94 -45.88 2.57
CA LYS A 381 37.99 -44.46 2.88
C LYS A 381 36.69 -43.79 2.41
N ASN A 382 35.98 -43.18 3.34
CA ASN A 382 34.77 -42.39 3.02
C ASN A 382 35.17 -40.93 2.90
N LEU A 383 34.85 -40.34 1.73
CA LEU A 383 35.09 -38.93 1.43
C LEU A 383 33.76 -38.20 1.53
N LEU A 384 33.58 -37.42 2.58
CA LEU A 384 32.36 -36.62 2.76
C LEU A 384 32.32 -35.49 1.73
N GLN A 385 31.22 -35.35 1.04
CA GLN A 385 30.89 -34.21 0.22
C GLN A 385 29.67 -33.50 0.79
N ASN A 386 29.64 -32.17 0.71
CA ASN A 386 28.51 -31.38 1.14
C ASN A 386 28.48 -30.04 0.34
N SER A 387 27.65 -29.07 0.72
CA SER A 387 27.60 -27.77 0.07
C SER A 387 28.92 -26.99 0.10
N CYS A 388 29.86 -27.35 0.98
CA CYS A 388 31.12 -26.65 1.16
C CYS A 388 32.35 -27.48 0.81
N ILE A 389 32.23 -28.81 0.64
CA ILE A 389 33.35 -29.73 0.41
C ILE A 389 33.09 -30.58 -0.83
N ARG A 390 34.07 -30.62 -1.76
CA ARG A 390 34.09 -31.52 -2.92
C ARG A 390 35.45 -32.14 -3.12
N TRP A 391 35.44 -33.34 -3.72
CA TRP A 391 36.63 -34.09 -4.01
C TRP A 391 36.75 -34.34 -5.50
N PHE A 392 37.98 -34.23 -6.04
CA PHE A 392 38.29 -34.36 -7.46
C PHE A 392 39.53 -35.20 -7.67
N ASP A 393 39.67 -35.73 -8.90
CA ASP A 393 40.87 -36.37 -9.41
C ASP A 393 41.89 -35.27 -9.77
N TYR A 394 42.91 -35.10 -8.95
CA TYR A 394 43.92 -34.06 -9.19
C TYR A 394 44.76 -34.33 -10.45
N ASP A 395 44.97 -35.62 -10.83
CA ASP A 395 45.75 -35.97 -12.01
C ASP A 395 45.11 -35.54 -13.34
N LYS A 396 43.80 -35.21 -13.32
CA LYS A 396 43.06 -34.69 -14.46
C LYS A 396 42.98 -33.14 -14.51
N ILE A 397 43.55 -32.45 -13.54
CA ILE A 397 43.55 -31.01 -13.46
C ILE A 397 44.84 -30.48 -14.05
N SER A 398 44.73 -29.82 -15.22
CA SER A 398 45.91 -29.39 -16.04
C SER A 398 46.43 -27.99 -15.71
N GLU A 399 45.61 -27.17 -15.05
CA GLU A 399 45.92 -25.76 -14.77
C GLU A 399 45.57 -25.42 -13.31
N ASN A 400 45.92 -24.20 -12.86
CA ASN A 400 45.58 -23.72 -11.54
C ASN A 400 44.09 -23.69 -11.31
N VAL A 401 43.66 -24.19 -10.16
CA VAL A 401 42.27 -24.14 -9.70
C VAL A 401 41.98 -22.74 -9.09
N LEU A 402 41.01 -22.06 -9.63
CA LEU A 402 40.65 -20.71 -9.21
C LEU A 402 39.21 -20.66 -8.75
N LEU A 403 38.98 -19.99 -7.64
CA LEU A 403 37.65 -19.52 -7.22
C LEU A 403 37.40 -18.16 -7.84
N ARG A 404 36.39 -18.03 -8.67
CA ARG A 404 36.02 -16.81 -9.37
C ARG A 404 34.55 -16.78 -9.74
N TYR A 405 34.08 -15.68 -10.26
CA TYR A 405 32.80 -15.62 -10.94
C TYR A 405 32.92 -16.08 -12.41
N ARG A 406 31.77 -16.35 -13.04
CA ARG A 406 31.72 -16.81 -14.44
C ARG A 406 32.40 -15.84 -15.40
N LYS A 407 32.94 -16.41 -16.48
CA LYS A 407 33.47 -15.68 -17.63
C LYS A 407 32.82 -16.19 -18.92
N ASP A 408 32.91 -15.37 -19.98
CA ASP A 408 32.49 -15.84 -21.29
C ASP A 408 33.41 -16.98 -21.76
N GLY A 409 32.78 -18.01 -22.35
CA GLY A 409 33.48 -19.21 -22.76
C GLY A 409 33.48 -20.36 -21.73
N ASP A 410 33.07 -20.12 -20.49
CA ASP A 410 33.00 -21.15 -19.46
C ASP A 410 32.06 -22.29 -19.84
N TYR A 411 32.49 -23.53 -19.53
CA TYR A 411 31.72 -24.73 -19.78
C TYR A 411 31.88 -25.77 -18.67
N LEU A 412 30.86 -26.64 -18.53
CA LEU A 412 30.90 -27.83 -17.69
C LEU A 412 31.08 -29.08 -18.57
N ILE A 413 31.83 -30.04 -18.13
CA ILE A 413 31.77 -31.40 -18.67
C ILE A 413 30.63 -32.12 -17.93
N ILE A 414 29.66 -32.63 -18.69
CA ILE A 414 28.37 -33.12 -18.15
C ILE A 414 28.23 -34.64 -18.25
N SER A 415 29.15 -35.31 -18.90
CA SER A 415 29.17 -36.77 -19.04
C SER A 415 30.59 -37.33 -18.98
N ASP A 416 30.70 -38.63 -18.68
CA ASP A 416 31.97 -39.38 -18.69
C ASP A 416 32.60 -39.44 -20.14
N LYS A 417 31.83 -39.15 -21.18
CA LYS A 417 32.32 -39.08 -22.59
C LYS A 417 32.95 -37.73 -22.94
N GLY A 418 32.95 -36.78 -21.99
CA GLY A 418 33.53 -35.46 -22.19
C GLY A 418 32.63 -34.45 -22.86
N ASP A 419 31.31 -34.67 -22.90
CA ASP A 419 30.34 -33.72 -23.48
C ASP A 419 30.38 -32.40 -22.72
N ARG A 420 30.55 -31.31 -23.51
CA ARG A 420 30.64 -29.94 -22.97
C ARG A 420 29.31 -29.21 -23.02
N LYS A 421 28.93 -28.58 -21.95
CA LYS A 421 27.76 -27.69 -21.88
C LYS A 421 28.20 -26.30 -21.45
N LYS A 422 27.91 -25.26 -22.28
CA LYS A 422 28.20 -23.86 -21.90
C LYS A 422 27.56 -23.52 -20.56
N LEU A 423 28.28 -22.86 -19.67
CA LEU A 423 27.80 -22.50 -18.34
C LEU A 423 26.52 -21.63 -18.40
N LYS A 424 26.44 -20.70 -19.38
CA LYS A 424 25.24 -19.90 -19.65
C LYS A 424 24.01 -20.78 -19.92
N LYS A 425 24.15 -21.85 -20.73
CA LYS A 425 23.08 -22.79 -21.05
C LYS A 425 22.71 -23.62 -19.82
N TYR A 426 23.72 -24.06 -19.04
CA TYR A 426 23.47 -24.76 -17.78
C TYR A 426 22.62 -23.93 -16.82
N PHE A 427 22.94 -22.65 -16.60
CA PHE A 427 22.17 -21.77 -15.74
C PHE A 427 20.72 -21.60 -16.20
N THR A 428 20.49 -21.54 -17.51
CA THR A 428 19.14 -21.43 -18.08
C THR A 428 18.35 -22.72 -17.86
N ASP A 429 18.95 -23.88 -18.16
CA ASP A 429 18.29 -25.18 -18.01
C ASP A 429 18.04 -25.53 -16.54
N SER A 430 18.89 -25.04 -15.63
CA SER A 430 18.73 -25.14 -14.17
C SER A 430 17.83 -24.07 -13.57
N LYS A 431 17.17 -23.23 -14.41
CA LYS A 431 16.25 -22.15 -14.02
C LYS A 431 16.86 -21.16 -13.01
N ILE A 432 18.18 -20.91 -13.09
CA ILE A 432 18.84 -19.93 -12.22
C ILE A 432 18.55 -18.52 -12.74
N PRO A 433 17.97 -17.63 -11.89
CA PRO A 433 17.67 -16.25 -12.26
C PRO A 433 18.86 -15.48 -12.79
N SER A 434 18.66 -14.62 -13.82
CA SER A 434 19.73 -13.90 -14.51
C SER A 434 20.57 -13.04 -13.57
N GLU A 435 19.93 -12.37 -12.63
CA GLU A 435 20.57 -11.50 -11.65
C GLU A 435 21.48 -12.23 -10.65
N LYS A 436 21.25 -13.53 -10.42
CA LYS A 436 22.10 -14.35 -9.54
C LYS A 436 23.33 -14.94 -10.26
N ARG A 437 23.27 -15.07 -11.61
CA ARG A 437 24.28 -15.82 -12.37
C ARG A 437 25.69 -15.24 -12.28
N ASP A 438 25.78 -13.91 -12.20
CA ASP A 438 27.06 -13.18 -12.10
C ASP A 438 27.65 -13.21 -10.70
N ASN A 439 26.84 -13.56 -9.70
CA ASN A 439 27.22 -13.61 -8.29
C ASN A 439 27.38 -15.06 -7.77
N ILE A 440 27.26 -16.09 -8.61
CA ILE A 440 27.50 -17.48 -8.23
C ILE A 440 29.00 -17.77 -8.39
N PRO A 441 29.71 -18.08 -7.29
CA PRO A 441 31.10 -18.48 -7.37
C PRO A 441 31.23 -19.81 -8.11
N VAL A 442 32.28 -19.94 -8.88
CA VAL A 442 32.62 -21.16 -9.57
C VAL A 442 34.06 -21.53 -9.29
N ILE A 443 34.33 -22.84 -9.15
CA ILE A 443 35.67 -23.40 -9.12
C ILE A 443 36.01 -23.78 -10.55
N ALA A 444 37.06 -23.16 -11.10
CA ALA A 444 37.43 -23.30 -12.50
C ALA A 444 38.91 -23.73 -12.65
N CYS A 445 39.16 -24.56 -13.68
CA CYS A 445 40.45 -24.86 -14.20
C CYS A 445 40.49 -24.34 -15.67
N GLY A 446 41.11 -23.18 -15.90
CA GLY A 446 40.93 -22.43 -17.14
C GLY A 446 39.47 -22.05 -17.38
N ASN A 447 38.90 -22.49 -18.52
CA ASN A 447 37.47 -22.30 -18.85
C ASN A 447 36.59 -23.49 -18.45
N GLU A 448 37.16 -24.58 -18.00
CA GLU A 448 36.40 -25.72 -17.46
C GLU A 448 35.96 -25.43 -16.02
N ILE A 449 34.65 -25.55 -15.79
CA ILE A 449 34.08 -25.40 -14.46
C ILE A 449 34.06 -26.78 -13.79
N LEU A 450 34.87 -26.93 -12.73
CA LEU A 450 34.90 -28.12 -11.91
C LEU A 450 33.70 -28.18 -10.95
N TRP A 451 33.30 -27.01 -10.43
CA TRP A 451 32.18 -26.91 -9.51
C TRP A 451 31.47 -25.54 -9.58
N VAL A 452 30.17 -25.57 -9.79
CA VAL A 452 29.29 -24.42 -9.58
C VAL A 452 28.83 -24.48 -8.12
N VAL A 453 29.35 -23.59 -7.29
CA VAL A 453 29.18 -23.63 -5.83
C VAL A 453 27.69 -23.57 -5.46
N GLY A 454 27.29 -24.53 -4.61
CA GLY A 454 25.86 -24.65 -4.21
C GLY A 454 24.96 -25.35 -5.24
N TYR A 455 25.50 -25.76 -6.40
CA TYR A 455 24.70 -26.37 -7.48
C TYR A 455 25.30 -27.71 -7.93
N ARG A 456 26.16 -27.72 -8.94
CA ARG A 456 26.63 -28.94 -9.59
C ARG A 456 28.14 -28.97 -9.76
N THR A 457 28.72 -30.18 -9.67
CA THR A 457 30.08 -30.48 -10.09
C THR A 457 30.10 -30.89 -11.57
N GLY A 458 31.20 -30.56 -12.28
CA GLY A 458 31.54 -31.15 -13.55
C GLY A 458 32.04 -32.56 -13.45
N GLU A 459 31.89 -33.35 -14.51
CA GLU A 459 32.34 -34.75 -14.57
C GLU A 459 33.81 -34.90 -15.05
N GLY A 460 34.44 -33.80 -15.53
CA GLY A 460 35.78 -33.84 -16.12
C GLY A 460 36.84 -34.35 -15.15
N ALA A 461 36.84 -33.87 -13.91
CA ALA A 461 37.76 -34.25 -12.86
C ALA A 461 37.17 -35.27 -11.87
N ARG A 462 36.25 -36.14 -12.31
CA ARG A 462 35.67 -37.19 -11.46
C ARG A 462 36.70 -38.21 -11.07
N ILE A 463 36.65 -38.64 -9.79
CA ILE A 463 37.46 -39.70 -9.23
C ILE A 463 37.16 -41.06 -9.91
N THR A 464 38.18 -41.78 -10.30
CA THR A 464 38.09 -43.09 -10.93
C THR A 464 39.09 -44.06 -10.29
N ARG A 465 39.06 -45.35 -10.64
CA ARG A 465 40.04 -46.35 -10.18
C ARG A 465 41.48 -45.99 -10.56
N LYS A 466 41.67 -45.13 -11.56
CA LYS A 466 43.02 -44.72 -12.04
C LYS A 466 43.55 -43.49 -11.30
N THR A 467 42.79 -42.87 -10.43
CA THR A 467 43.18 -41.67 -9.67
C THR A 467 44.27 -42.03 -8.65
N LYS A 468 45.38 -41.32 -8.69
CA LYS A 468 46.50 -41.46 -7.76
C LYS A 468 46.58 -40.35 -6.74
N LYS A 469 46.02 -39.15 -7.09
CA LYS A 469 46.01 -37.98 -6.24
C LYS A 469 44.61 -37.41 -6.14
N LEU A 470 44.16 -37.15 -4.91
CA LEU A 470 42.85 -36.50 -4.66
C LEU A 470 43.04 -35.02 -4.36
N LEU A 471 42.19 -34.19 -4.92
CA LEU A 471 42.04 -32.78 -4.54
C LEU A 471 40.79 -32.63 -3.70
N LYS A 472 40.96 -32.24 -2.43
CA LYS A 472 39.85 -31.71 -1.60
C LYS A 472 39.74 -30.23 -1.82
N ILE A 473 38.57 -29.75 -2.17
CA ILE A 473 38.23 -28.35 -2.24
C ILE A 473 37.23 -28.03 -1.11
N GLU A 474 37.63 -27.17 -0.20
CA GLU A 474 36.79 -26.70 0.89
C GLU A 474 36.55 -25.17 0.77
N ILE A 475 35.29 -24.76 0.89
CA ILE A 475 34.85 -23.37 0.80
C ILE A 475 34.40 -22.94 2.18
N LYS A 476 34.98 -21.86 2.69
CA LYS A 476 34.63 -21.23 3.97
C LYS A 476 33.95 -19.90 3.70
N TRP A 477 32.69 -19.79 4.07
CA TRP A 477 31.95 -18.52 4.04
C TRP A 477 32.30 -17.73 5.31
N LYS A 478 32.68 -16.46 5.12
CA LYS A 478 32.93 -15.53 6.26
C LYS A 478 31.62 -15.02 6.83
#